data_54777418f5f82febbcff4612ce74c543
#
_entry.id   54777418f5f82febbcff4612ce74c543
#
_cell.length_a   1.000
_cell.length_b   1.000
_cell.length_c   1.000
_cell.angle_alpha   90.00
_cell.angle_beta   90.00
_cell.angle_gamma   90.00
#
_symmetry.space_group_name_H-M   'P 1'
#
loop_
_entity.id
_entity.type
_entity.pdbx_description
1 polymer ?
#
loop_
_entity_poly.entity_id
_entity_poly.type
_entity_poly.pdbx_seq_one_letter_code
_entity_poly.pdbx_strand_id
1 'polypeptide(L)'
;MDIDMNELRRRRDEINMLSAQAKWAPPDEKGCTITYLRVRPGTLGNGLSEGICFAYDCQKRKAKEQPKLRKGTKHYIRLVRRDGKLLRVDKYTDGEIDVVHLGQEIDGVRYMFPFFEDGTPYLTYTYVTHWRNGHPTAEYACSGGQILRWTYDYRENGSIGVSYVNAVPDGNEPIICWSTADYYPGEEITLQRRSRSSRPGIGISG
;
A
#
# COMPACT_ATOMS: atom_id res chain seq x y z
N MET A 1 10.86 -19.00 -5.00
CA MET A 1 11.17 -17.56 -4.79
C MET A 1 12.13 -17.50 -3.65
N ASP A 2 13.30 -16.98 -3.90
CA ASP A 2 14.31 -16.74 -2.86
C ASP A 2 14.03 -15.36 -2.25
N ILE A 3 13.83 -15.31 -0.92
CA ILE A 3 13.45 -14.09 -0.21
C ILE A 3 14.62 -13.71 0.69
N ASP A 4 15.31 -12.63 0.31
CA ASP A 4 16.40 -12.07 1.12
C ASP A 4 15.83 -11.30 2.33
N MET A 5 15.89 -11.94 3.50
CA MET A 5 15.42 -11.36 4.76
C MET A 5 16.27 -10.17 5.22
N ASN A 6 17.55 -10.13 4.87
CA ASN A 6 18.42 -9.00 5.22
C ASN A 6 18.06 -7.77 4.38
N GLU A 7 17.74 -7.97 3.10
CA GLU A 7 17.20 -6.89 2.25
C GLU A 7 15.90 -6.35 2.83
N LEU A 8 14.94 -7.21 3.19
CA LEU A 8 13.66 -6.78 3.76
C LEU A 8 13.85 -6.03 5.08
N ARG A 9 14.74 -6.49 5.96
CA ARG A 9 15.06 -5.81 7.22
C ARG A 9 15.63 -4.41 6.96
N ARG A 10 16.63 -4.30 6.09
CA ARG A 10 17.24 -3.02 5.72
C ARG A 10 16.22 -2.04 5.14
N ARG A 11 15.33 -2.52 4.24
CA ARG A 11 14.27 -1.69 3.65
C ARG A 11 13.26 -1.21 4.69
N ARG A 12 12.83 -2.08 5.58
CA ARG A 12 11.93 -1.72 6.68
C ARG A 12 12.55 -0.63 7.55
N ASP A 13 13.81 -0.79 7.95
CA ASP A 13 14.50 0.16 8.83
C ASP A 13 14.67 1.52 8.15
N GLU A 14 15.02 1.55 6.86
CA GLU A 14 15.08 2.76 6.04
C GLU A 14 13.72 3.47 6.00
N ILE A 15 12.64 2.75 5.70
CA ILE A 15 11.29 3.31 5.61
C ILE A 15 10.82 3.82 6.99
N ASN A 16 11.06 3.09 8.06
CA ASN A 16 10.72 3.52 9.41
C ASN A 16 11.49 4.79 9.83
N MET A 17 12.78 4.87 9.49
CA MET A 17 13.61 6.07 9.74
C MET A 17 13.05 7.28 8.99
N LEU A 18 12.76 7.15 7.71
CA LEU A 18 12.17 8.23 6.90
C LEU A 18 10.79 8.63 7.41
N SER A 19 9.97 7.65 7.83
CA SER A 19 8.66 7.94 8.42
C SER A 19 8.76 8.74 9.71
N ALA A 20 9.74 8.42 10.57
CA ALA A 20 9.98 9.17 11.81
C ALA A 20 10.47 10.60 11.56
N GLN A 21 11.09 10.87 10.42
CA GLN A 21 11.62 12.18 10.02
C GLN A 21 10.63 12.98 9.13
N ALA A 22 9.53 12.35 8.70
CA ALA A 22 8.55 12.95 7.83
C ALA A 22 7.91 14.19 8.49
N LYS A 23 7.70 15.24 7.68
CA LYS A 23 7.13 16.49 8.14
C LYS A 23 5.72 16.67 7.62
N TRP A 24 4.86 17.21 8.47
CA TRP A 24 3.54 17.65 8.07
C TRP A 24 3.64 18.82 7.09
N ALA A 25 3.36 18.56 5.84
CA ALA A 25 3.37 19.55 4.77
C ALA A 25 2.21 19.25 3.80
N PRO A 26 0.95 19.56 4.19
CA PRO A 26 -0.19 19.30 3.32
C PRO A 26 -0.07 20.14 2.05
N PRO A 27 -0.39 19.57 0.88
CA PRO A 27 -0.30 20.28 -0.38
C PRO A 27 -1.35 21.38 -0.46
N ASP A 28 -1.02 22.48 -1.16
CA ASP A 28 -2.06 23.38 -1.68
C ASP A 28 -2.94 22.60 -2.67
N GLU A 29 -4.24 22.57 -2.42
CA GLU A 29 -5.19 21.79 -3.24
C GLU A 29 -5.72 22.56 -4.47
N LYS A 30 -5.28 23.80 -4.67
CA LYS A 30 -5.65 24.59 -5.84
C LYS A 30 -5.17 23.90 -7.12
N GLY A 31 -6.09 23.64 -8.05
CA GLY A 31 -5.81 22.92 -9.29
C GLY A 31 -5.68 21.39 -9.14
N CYS A 32 -5.95 20.85 -7.96
CA CYS A 32 -5.98 19.39 -7.77
C CYS A 32 -7.32 18.79 -8.19
N THR A 33 -7.26 17.55 -8.65
CA THR A 33 -8.43 16.69 -8.82
C THR A 33 -8.71 15.98 -7.50
N ILE A 34 -9.95 16.11 -7.00
CA ILE A 34 -10.38 15.45 -5.78
C ILE A 34 -11.42 14.40 -6.14
N THR A 35 -11.18 13.18 -5.69
CA THR A 35 -12.09 12.04 -5.86
C THR A 35 -12.30 11.32 -4.53
N TYR A 36 -13.33 10.49 -4.49
CA TYR A 36 -13.76 9.80 -3.27
C TYR A 36 -13.99 8.32 -3.56
N LEU A 37 -13.54 7.47 -2.63
CA LEU A 37 -13.85 6.06 -2.60
C LEU A 37 -14.75 5.76 -1.42
N ARG A 38 -15.92 5.19 -1.67
CA ARG A 38 -16.74 4.66 -0.58
C ARG A 38 -16.13 3.34 -0.09
N VAL A 39 -15.94 3.23 1.20
CA VAL A 39 -15.35 2.03 1.83
C VAL A 39 -16.27 1.48 2.91
N ARG A 40 -16.10 0.21 3.25
CA ARG A 40 -16.78 -0.40 4.39
C ARG A 40 -15.93 -0.20 5.65
N PRO A 41 -16.56 -0.10 6.84
CA PRO A 41 -15.81 -0.08 8.10
C PRO A 41 -14.82 -1.23 8.20
N GLY A 42 -13.64 -0.99 8.75
CA GLY A 42 -12.61 -2.01 8.96
C GLY A 42 -11.91 -2.55 7.72
N THR A 43 -12.17 -2.00 6.51
CA THR A 43 -11.64 -2.56 5.26
C THR A 43 -10.40 -1.84 4.69
N LEU A 44 -9.83 -0.91 5.42
CA LEU A 44 -8.67 -0.15 4.99
C LEU A 44 -7.39 -0.69 5.61
N GLY A 45 -6.96 -1.83 5.12
CA GLY A 45 -5.55 -2.21 5.15
C GLY A 45 -5.06 -2.25 3.71
N ASN A 46 -3.89 -1.78 3.44
CA ASN A 46 -3.07 -2.10 2.27
C ASN A 46 -3.36 -1.45 0.92
N GLY A 47 -4.16 -0.41 0.80
CA GLY A 47 -4.53 0.11 -0.51
C GLY A 47 -4.31 1.60 -0.75
N LEU A 48 -3.36 2.23 -0.07
CA LEU A 48 -3.07 3.66 -0.24
C LEU A 48 -1.80 3.94 -1.06
N SER A 49 -1.25 2.90 -1.72
CA SER A 49 -0.19 3.08 -2.70
C SER A 49 -0.76 3.53 -4.06
N GLU A 50 0.02 4.22 -4.84
CA GLU A 50 -0.36 4.65 -6.21
C GLU A 50 -0.29 3.50 -7.22
N GLY A 51 0.04 2.29 -6.80
CA GLY A 51 0.37 1.19 -7.67
C GLY A 51 -0.77 0.22 -7.94
N ILE A 52 -0.40 -0.92 -8.49
CA ILE A 52 -1.33 -1.98 -8.90
C ILE A 52 -2.06 -2.58 -7.71
N CYS A 53 -1.44 -2.61 -6.52
CA CYS A 53 -2.10 -3.10 -5.30
C CYS A 53 -3.32 -2.28 -4.92
N PHE A 54 -3.26 -0.95 -5.09
CA PHE A 54 -4.43 -0.11 -4.87
C PHE A 54 -5.54 -0.40 -5.88
N ALA A 55 -5.19 -0.46 -7.17
CA ALA A 55 -6.14 -0.79 -8.22
C ALA A 55 -6.77 -2.17 -8.01
N TYR A 56 -5.97 -3.16 -7.63
CA TYR A 56 -6.42 -4.51 -7.28
C TYR A 56 -7.39 -4.52 -6.10
N ASP A 57 -7.06 -3.84 -5.00
CA ASP A 57 -7.93 -3.76 -3.83
C ASP A 57 -9.25 -3.05 -4.16
N CYS A 58 -9.21 -2.00 -4.97
CA CYS A 58 -10.41 -1.31 -5.45
C CYS A 58 -11.29 -2.22 -6.30
N GLN A 59 -10.73 -2.97 -7.24
CA GLN A 59 -11.45 -3.91 -8.08
C GLN A 59 -12.09 -5.04 -7.25
N LYS A 60 -11.31 -5.71 -6.39
CA LYS A 60 -11.79 -6.77 -5.51
C LYS A 60 -12.96 -6.34 -4.62
N ARG A 61 -12.96 -5.07 -4.21
CA ARG A 61 -14.01 -4.50 -3.34
C ARG A 61 -15.13 -3.84 -4.13
N LYS A 62 -15.07 -3.84 -5.47
CA LYS A 62 -15.98 -3.10 -6.36
C LYS A 62 -16.06 -1.61 -5.98
N ALA A 63 -14.96 -1.07 -5.44
CA ALA A 63 -14.86 0.33 -5.08
C ALA A 63 -14.52 1.13 -6.35
N LYS A 64 -15.34 2.14 -6.64
CA LYS A 64 -15.13 3.05 -7.77
C LYS A 64 -14.89 4.46 -7.25
N GLU A 65 -13.89 5.13 -7.81
CA GLU A 65 -13.68 6.55 -7.55
C GLU A 65 -14.86 7.36 -8.10
N GLN A 66 -15.31 8.32 -7.32
CA GLN A 66 -16.42 9.19 -7.64
C GLN A 66 -16.03 10.66 -7.42
N PRO A 67 -16.48 11.60 -8.27
CA PRO A 67 -16.14 13.01 -8.10
C PRO A 67 -16.87 13.65 -6.91
N LYS A 68 -17.92 13.03 -6.39
CA LYS A 68 -18.73 13.55 -5.27
C LYS A 68 -19.17 12.41 -4.35
N LEU A 69 -19.23 12.71 -3.06
CA LEU A 69 -19.83 11.83 -2.06
C LEU A 69 -21.35 11.96 -2.09
N ARG A 70 -22.04 10.83 -1.84
CA ARG A 70 -23.48 10.86 -1.52
C ARG A 70 -23.65 11.41 -0.11
N LYS A 71 -24.71 12.22 0.09
CA LYS A 71 -25.10 12.75 1.38
C LYS A 71 -25.22 11.61 2.42
N GLY A 72 -24.62 11.78 3.59
CA GLY A 72 -24.67 10.81 4.69
C GLY A 72 -23.65 9.67 4.59
N THR A 73 -22.73 9.69 3.61
CA THR A 73 -21.61 8.73 3.58
C THR A 73 -20.65 9.04 4.73
N LYS A 74 -20.43 8.07 5.63
CA LYS A 74 -19.58 8.22 6.82
C LYS A 74 -18.20 7.58 6.69
N HIS A 75 -18.08 6.54 5.85
CA HIS A 75 -16.83 5.80 5.65
C HIS A 75 -16.39 5.95 4.21
N TYR A 76 -15.31 6.68 3.99
CA TYR A 76 -14.77 6.93 2.66
C TYR A 76 -13.29 7.32 2.71
N ILE A 77 -12.65 7.28 1.57
CA ILE A 77 -11.31 7.84 1.34
C ILE A 77 -11.47 9.03 0.40
N ARG A 78 -10.83 10.12 0.73
CA ARG A 78 -10.65 11.28 -0.15
C ARG A 78 -9.26 11.23 -0.75
N LEU A 79 -9.17 11.33 -2.06
CA LEU A 79 -7.93 11.28 -2.82
C LEU A 79 -7.70 12.64 -3.49
N VAL A 80 -6.54 13.23 -3.26
CA VAL A 80 -6.13 14.51 -3.85
C VAL A 80 -4.97 14.26 -4.80
N ARG A 81 -5.15 14.56 -6.09
CA ARG A 81 -4.14 14.37 -7.12
C ARG A 81 -3.86 15.68 -7.88
N ARG A 82 -2.62 15.84 -8.31
CA ARG A 82 -2.20 16.85 -9.28
C ARG A 82 -1.43 16.15 -10.39
N ASP A 83 -1.82 16.38 -11.65
CA ASP A 83 -1.19 15.77 -12.83
C ASP A 83 -1.09 14.23 -12.73
N GLY A 84 -2.14 13.60 -12.20
CA GLY A 84 -2.22 12.17 -11.97
C GLY A 84 -1.50 11.67 -10.71
N LYS A 85 -0.59 12.43 -10.13
CA LYS A 85 0.15 12.05 -8.91
C LYS A 85 -0.71 12.23 -7.66
N LEU A 86 -0.75 11.23 -6.80
CA LEU A 86 -1.46 11.24 -5.52
C LEU A 86 -0.65 12.08 -4.50
N LEU A 87 -1.19 13.20 -4.05
CA LEU A 87 -0.53 14.11 -3.11
C LEU A 87 -0.98 13.90 -1.67
N ARG A 88 -2.26 13.57 -1.49
CA ARG A 88 -2.86 13.41 -0.17
C ARG A 88 -3.98 12.38 -0.22
N VAL A 89 -4.09 11.60 0.85
CA VAL A 89 -5.17 10.65 1.07
C VAL A 89 -5.71 10.85 2.48
N ASP A 90 -6.99 11.20 2.59
CA ASP A 90 -7.66 11.29 3.88
C ASP A 90 -8.62 10.12 4.02
N LYS A 91 -8.46 9.36 5.08
CA LYS A 91 -9.39 8.30 5.46
C LYS A 91 -10.38 8.83 6.48
N TYR A 92 -11.67 8.64 6.18
CA TYR A 92 -12.76 9.04 7.06
C TYR A 92 -13.45 7.81 7.65
N THR A 93 -13.63 7.83 8.96
CA THR A 93 -14.40 6.85 9.74
C THR A 93 -15.46 7.60 10.55
N ASP A 94 -16.72 7.21 10.41
CA ASP A 94 -17.89 7.88 11.02
C ASP A 94 -18.04 9.39 10.69
N GLY A 95 -17.42 9.82 9.59
CA GLY A 95 -17.43 11.21 9.11
C GLY A 95 -16.28 12.07 9.63
N GLU A 96 -15.40 11.52 10.47
CA GLU A 96 -14.21 12.17 11.00
C GLU A 96 -12.95 11.64 10.31
N ILE A 97 -11.89 12.45 10.22
CA ILE A 97 -10.60 12.04 9.69
C ILE A 97 -9.94 11.08 10.68
N ASP A 98 -9.69 9.87 10.24
CA ASP A 98 -8.97 8.83 10.99
C ASP A 98 -7.45 8.93 10.78
N VAL A 99 -7.05 9.08 9.51
CA VAL A 99 -5.63 9.23 9.13
C VAL A 99 -5.49 10.02 7.84
N VAL A 100 -4.44 10.81 7.77
CA VAL A 100 -3.99 11.54 6.57
C VAL A 100 -2.68 10.94 6.10
N HIS A 101 -2.60 10.56 4.83
CA HIS A 101 -1.32 10.21 4.21
C HIS A 101 -0.89 11.34 3.29
N LEU A 102 0.34 11.82 3.46
CA LEU A 102 0.94 12.87 2.62
C LEU A 102 2.00 12.26 1.71
N GLY A 103 1.86 12.54 0.41
CA GLY A 103 2.80 12.10 -0.61
C GLY A 103 4.05 12.98 -0.65
N GLN A 104 5.22 12.35 -0.53
CA GLN A 104 6.52 13.00 -0.70
C GLN A 104 7.38 12.18 -1.67
N GLU A 105 8.22 12.85 -2.43
CA GLU A 105 9.18 12.21 -3.32
C GLU A 105 10.59 12.45 -2.77
N ILE A 106 11.31 11.34 -2.51
CA ILE A 106 12.68 11.36 -1.98
C ILE A 106 13.51 10.50 -2.92
N ASP A 107 14.54 11.09 -3.54
CA ASP A 107 15.44 10.40 -4.49
C ASP A 107 14.71 9.64 -5.60
N GLY A 108 13.61 10.20 -6.13
CA GLY A 108 12.80 9.60 -7.18
C GLY A 108 11.89 8.46 -6.73
N VAL A 109 11.82 8.21 -5.43
CA VAL A 109 10.93 7.22 -4.82
C VAL A 109 9.74 7.92 -4.16
N ARG A 110 8.55 7.38 -4.36
CA ARG A 110 7.32 7.93 -3.82
C ARG A 110 6.99 7.32 -2.48
N TYR A 111 6.80 8.16 -1.47
CA TYR A 111 6.39 7.81 -0.11
C TYR A 111 5.03 8.42 0.20
N MET A 112 4.20 7.69 0.95
CA MET A 112 2.94 8.16 1.54
C MET A 112 3.06 8.02 3.06
N PHE A 113 3.40 9.12 3.73
CA PHE A 113 3.62 9.14 5.18
C PHE A 113 2.32 9.40 5.94
N PRO A 114 2.01 8.60 6.98
CA PRO A 114 0.80 8.73 7.76
C PRO A 114 0.92 9.76 8.88
N PHE A 115 -0.14 10.55 9.06
CA PHE A 115 -0.28 11.54 10.11
C PHE A 115 -1.70 11.55 10.69
N PHE A 116 -1.85 12.03 11.90
CA PHE A 116 -3.13 12.54 12.39
C PHE A 116 -3.47 13.86 11.70
N GLU A 117 -4.72 14.33 11.81
CA GLU A 117 -5.16 15.59 11.20
C GLU A 117 -4.42 16.82 11.76
N ASP A 118 -3.97 16.76 13.00
CA ASP A 118 -3.18 17.81 13.66
C ASP A 118 -1.71 17.87 13.23
N GLY A 119 -1.29 16.95 12.35
CA GLY A 119 0.07 16.84 11.85
C GLY A 119 1.01 16.01 12.71
N THR A 120 0.51 15.41 13.78
CA THR A 120 1.28 14.44 14.57
C THR A 120 1.51 13.16 13.75
N PRO A 121 2.75 12.60 13.70
CA PRO A 121 3.01 11.33 13.03
C PRO A 121 2.13 10.19 13.57
N TYR A 122 1.51 9.44 12.68
CA TYR A 122 0.67 8.30 13.05
C TYR A 122 1.42 6.99 12.82
N LEU A 123 1.52 6.14 13.86
CA LEU A 123 2.24 4.88 13.80
C LEU A 123 1.41 3.79 13.09
N THR A 124 1.22 3.96 11.80
CA THR A 124 0.59 2.99 10.91
C THR A 124 1.46 2.76 9.68
N TYR A 125 0.91 2.18 8.61
CA TYR A 125 1.70 1.87 7.43
C TYR A 125 2.14 3.12 6.66
N THR A 126 3.46 3.25 6.48
CA THR A 126 4.06 4.08 5.43
C THR A 126 4.11 3.27 4.15
N TYR A 127 3.60 3.83 3.05
CA TYR A 127 3.62 3.18 1.74
C TYR A 127 4.71 3.78 0.87
N VAL A 128 5.36 2.91 0.08
CA VAL A 128 6.46 3.30 -0.80
C VAL A 128 6.24 2.68 -2.16
N THR A 129 6.35 3.47 -3.23
CA THR A 129 6.22 2.99 -4.61
C THR A 129 7.46 3.34 -5.40
N HIS A 130 8.09 2.33 -5.98
CA HIS A 130 9.19 2.48 -6.92
C HIS A 130 8.65 2.44 -8.35
N TRP A 131 9.03 3.42 -9.14
CA TRP A 131 8.63 3.56 -10.53
C TRP A 131 9.81 3.37 -11.48
N ARG A 132 9.56 2.76 -12.62
CA ARG A 132 10.49 2.68 -13.73
C ARG A 132 9.74 2.78 -15.06
N ASN A 133 10.12 3.72 -15.92
CA ASN A 133 9.49 3.93 -17.23
C ASN A 133 7.95 4.13 -17.15
N GLY A 134 7.47 4.86 -16.12
CA GLY A 134 6.04 5.13 -15.94
C GLY A 134 5.22 3.97 -15.34
N HIS A 135 5.88 2.87 -14.96
CA HIS A 135 5.24 1.70 -14.35
C HIS A 135 5.77 1.45 -12.93
N PRO A 136 4.92 1.09 -11.95
CA PRO A 136 5.38 0.64 -10.64
C PRO A 136 6.10 -0.69 -10.79
N THR A 137 7.30 -0.80 -10.20
CA THR A 137 8.11 -2.04 -10.22
C THR A 137 8.09 -2.77 -8.90
N ALA A 138 7.97 -2.02 -7.82
CA ALA A 138 7.80 -2.56 -6.47
C ALA A 138 7.02 -1.59 -5.59
N GLU A 139 6.30 -2.14 -4.64
CA GLU A 139 5.61 -1.40 -3.59
C GLU A 139 5.94 -2.02 -2.25
N TYR A 140 6.01 -1.17 -1.24
CA TYR A 140 6.21 -1.58 0.14
C TYR A 140 5.18 -0.92 1.05
N ALA A 141 4.81 -1.62 2.12
CA ALA A 141 4.10 -1.02 3.24
C ALA A 141 4.77 -1.46 4.53
N CYS A 142 5.20 -0.50 5.35
CA CYS A 142 5.91 -0.75 6.59
C CYS A 142 5.16 -0.16 7.77
N SER A 143 5.04 -0.96 8.84
CA SER A 143 4.51 -0.52 10.13
C SER A 143 5.28 -1.23 11.25
N GLY A 144 6.10 -0.48 11.98
CA GLY A 144 6.92 -1.04 13.07
C GLY A 144 7.81 -2.21 12.61
N GLY A 145 7.56 -3.40 13.14
CA GLY A 145 8.33 -4.62 12.83
C GLY A 145 7.95 -5.32 11.53
N GLN A 146 6.84 -4.94 10.88
CA GLN A 146 6.29 -5.61 9.70
C GLN A 146 6.65 -4.90 8.40
N ILE A 147 6.95 -5.66 7.37
CA ILE A 147 7.09 -5.19 5.99
C ILE A 147 6.28 -6.05 5.04
N LEU A 148 5.51 -5.39 4.18
CA LEU A 148 4.81 -5.96 3.04
C LEU A 148 5.55 -5.50 1.78
N ARG A 149 5.78 -6.41 0.83
CA ARG A 149 6.39 -6.11 -0.46
C ARG A 149 5.54 -6.70 -1.58
N TRP A 150 5.27 -5.91 -2.59
CA TRP A 150 4.74 -6.34 -3.88
C TRP A 150 5.78 -6.06 -4.94
N THR A 151 5.99 -6.98 -5.86
CA THR A 151 6.82 -6.79 -7.06
C THR A 151 6.02 -7.16 -8.29
N TYR A 152 6.29 -6.47 -9.40
CA TYR A 152 5.52 -6.53 -10.64
C TYR A 152 6.38 -6.97 -11.80
N ASP A 153 5.90 -7.96 -12.53
CA ASP A 153 6.51 -8.50 -13.74
C ASP A 153 5.57 -8.25 -14.93
N TYR A 154 5.91 -7.28 -15.77
CA TYR A 154 5.13 -6.88 -16.94
C TYR A 154 5.47 -7.78 -18.10
N ARG A 155 4.51 -8.54 -18.60
CA ARG A 155 4.68 -9.54 -19.64
C ARG A 155 4.19 -9.04 -20.99
N GLU A 156 4.73 -9.60 -22.06
CA GLU A 156 4.38 -9.24 -23.45
C GLU A 156 2.91 -9.46 -23.80
N ASN A 157 2.26 -10.42 -23.15
CA ASN A 157 0.82 -10.69 -23.33
C ASN A 157 -0.10 -9.67 -22.62
N GLY A 158 0.47 -8.61 -22.02
CA GLY A 158 -0.27 -7.58 -21.28
C GLY A 158 -0.66 -7.97 -19.86
N SER A 159 -0.39 -9.19 -19.42
CA SER A 159 -0.59 -9.58 -18.02
C SER A 159 0.55 -9.05 -17.14
N ILE A 160 0.25 -8.90 -15.86
CA ILE A 160 1.22 -8.46 -14.86
C ILE A 160 1.33 -9.55 -13.79
N GLY A 161 2.51 -10.16 -13.69
CA GLY A 161 2.82 -11.07 -12.60
C GLY A 161 3.01 -10.27 -11.32
N VAL A 162 2.25 -10.60 -10.27
CA VAL A 162 2.35 -9.95 -8.96
C VAL A 162 2.89 -10.93 -7.95
N SER A 163 4.00 -10.61 -7.32
CA SER A 163 4.54 -11.37 -6.20
C SER A 163 4.37 -10.56 -4.92
N TYR A 164 3.85 -11.20 -3.89
CA TYR A 164 3.58 -10.60 -2.60
C TYR A 164 4.35 -11.30 -1.49
N VAL A 165 4.96 -10.53 -0.61
CA VAL A 165 5.63 -10.98 0.60
C VAL A 165 5.12 -10.20 1.79
N ASN A 166 4.78 -10.89 2.85
CA ASN A 166 4.51 -10.31 4.17
C ASN A 166 5.52 -10.92 5.15
N ALA A 167 6.35 -10.07 5.75
CA ALA A 167 7.41 -10.51 6.63
C ALA A 167 7.44 -9.71 7.93
N VAL A 168 7.78 -10.40 9.02
CA VAL A 168 8.24 -9.81 10.28
C VAL A 168 9.69 -10.26 10.43
N PRO A 169 10.67 -9.46 9.94
CA PRO A 169 12.05 -9.92 9.81
C PRO A 169 12.83 -10.02 11.13
N ASP A 170 12.28 -9.49 12.21
CA ASP A 170 12.92 -9.58 13.54
C ASP A 170 12.36 -10.74 14.35
N GLY A 171 13.22 -11.33 15.16
CA GLY A 171 12.88 -12.45 16.04
C GLY A 171 13.72 -13.69 15.74
N ASN A 172 13.66 -14.66 16.63
CA ASN A 172 14.36 -15.94 16.49
C ASN A 172 13.78 -16.80 15.36
N GLU A 173 12.53 -16.54 14.99
CA GLU A 173 11.82 -17.18 13.88
C GLU A 173 11.11 -16.11 13.04
N PRO A 174 11.74 -15.62 11.96
CA PRO A 174 11.09 -14.64 11.07
C PRO A 174 9.84 -15.25 10.43
N ILE A 175 8.72 -14.54 10.52
CA ILE A 175 7.45 -14.96 9.88
C ILE A 175 7.47 -14.47 8.46
N ILE A 176 7.32 -15.38 7.50
CA ILE A 176 7.19 -15.07 6.08
C ILE A 176 5.94 -15.72 5.52
N CYS A 177 5.08 -14.90 4.92
CA CYS A 177 4.00 -15.37 4.06
C CYS A 177 4.21 -14.80 2.66
N TRP A 178 4.06 -15.61 1.64
CA TRP A 178 4.18 -15.14 0.27
C TRP A 178 3.10 -15.74 -0.63
N SER A 179 2.78 -15.03 -1.70
CA SER A 179 1.87 -15.49 -2.75
C SER A 179 2.25 -14.87 -4.09
N THR A 180 1.82 -15.52 -5.17
CA THR A 180 1.92 -14.98 -6.53
C THR A 180 0.54 -14.97 -7.17
N ALA A 181 0.29 -14.00 -8.04
CA ALA A 181 -0.94 -13.91 -8.82
C ALA A 181 -0.63 -13.28 -10.18
N ASP A 182 -1.47 -13.57 -11.17
CA ASP A 182 -1.47 -12.85 -12.43
C ASP A 182 -2.62 -11.83 -12.42
N TYR A 183 -2.30 -10.61 -12.83
CA TYR A 183 -3.24 -9.51 -12.96
C TYR A 183 -3.41 -9.15 -14.43
N TYR A 184 -4.65 -9.05 -14.88
CA TYR A 184 -5.02 -8.64 -16.22
C TYR A 184 -5.74 -7.29 -16.12
N PRO A 185 -5.14 -6.17 -16.57
CA PRO A 185 -5.79 -4.88 -16.56
C PRO A 185 -7.09 -4.89 -17.36
N GLY A 186 -8.20 -4.50 -16.72
CA GLY A 186 -9.53 -4.45 -17.36
C GLY A 186 -10.37 -5.72 -17.25
N GLU A 187 -9.82 -6.82 -16.78
CA GLU A 187 -10.57 -8.07 -16.53
C GLU A 187 -10.96 -8.22 -15.05
N GLU A 188 -12.02 -8.98 -14.80
CA GLU A 188 -12.40 -9.35 -13.44
C GLU A 188 -11.35 -10.35 -12.90
N ILE A 189 -10.69 -10.00 -11.79
CA ILE A 189 -9.51 -10.73 -11.33
C ILE A 189 -9.86 -12.11 -10.84
N THR A 190 -9.40 -13.12 -11.55
CA THR A 190 -9.43 -14.52 -11.11
C THR A 190 -8.10 -14.85 -10.42
N LEU A 191 -8.09 -14.87 -9.09
CA LEU A 191 -6.89 -15.24 -8.31
C LEU A 191 -6.65 -16.74 -8.37
N GLN A 192 -5.57 -17.15 -8.99
CA GLN A 192 -4.95 -18.44 -8.68
C GLN A 192 -4.04 -18.26 -7.45
N ARG A 193 -4.58 -18.51 -6.28
CA ARG A 193 -3.85 -18.40 -5.02
C ARG A 193 -3.00 -19.66 -4.80
N ARG A 194 -1.69 -19.57 -4.98
CA ARG A 194 -0.74 -20.53 -4.43
C ARG A 194 -0.11 -19.92 -3.20
N SER A 195 -0.59 -20.27 -2.01
CA SER A 195 0.05 -19.86 -0.75
C SER A 195 0.82 -21.04 -0.17
N ARG A 196 2.08 -20.81 0.19
CA ARG A 196 2.81 -21.68 1.11
C ARG A 196 3.21 -20.83 2.31
N SER A 197 2.79 -21.23 3.51
CA SER A 197 3.40 -20.76 4.74
C SER A 197 4.57 -21.71 5.04
N SER A 198 5.79 -21.21 5.02
CA SER A 198 6.91 -21.97 5.56
C SER A 198 6.96 -21.78 7.06
N ARG A 199 6.15 -22.55 7.82
CA ARG A 199 6.58 -22.89 9.17
C ARG A 199 7.68 -23.95 9.00
N PRO A 200 8.87 -23.81 9.62
CA PRO A 200 9.78 -24.94 9.75
C PRO A 200 9.01 -26.04 10.47
N GLY A 201 8.91 -27.22 9.85
CA GLY A 201 8.19 -28.34 10.41
C GLY A 201 8.78 -28.69 11.78
N ILE A 202 7.95 -28.60 12.80
CA ILE A 202 8.21 -29.31 14.06
C ILE A 202 8.06 -30.78 13.71
N GLY A 203 9.19 -31.43 13.45
CA GLY A 203 9.27 -32.87 13.35
C GLY A 203 8.90 -33.46 14.72
N ILE A 204 7.65 -33.88 14.86
CA ILE A 204 7.29 -34.76 15.97
C ILE A 204 7.77 -36.14 15.56
N SER A 205 8.97 -36.51 15.99
CA SER A 205 9.40 -37.89 16.03
C SER A 205 8.71 -38.57 17.20
N GLY A 206 7.71 -39.39 16.93
CA GLY A 206 7.17 -40.38 17.85
C GLY A 206 7.82 -41.73 17.58
#